data_0a0d7dc536d66fca15d401cea75e076f
#
_entry.id   0a0d7dc536d66fca15d401cea75e076f
#
_cell.length_a   1.000
_cell.length_b   1.000
_cell.length_c   1.000
_cell.angle_alpha   90.00
_cell.angle_beta   90.00
_cell.angle_gamma   90.00
#
_symmetry.space_group_name_H-M   'P 1'
#
loop_
_entity.id
_entity.type
_entity.pdbx_description
1 polymer ?
#
loop_
_entity_poly.entity_id
_entity_poly.type
_entity_poly.pdbx_seq_one_letter_code
_entity_poly.pdbx_strand_id
1 'polypeptide(L)'
;MPEPDKPKALRRIPATNLLSLAFLNVRRHGLRAAVNIVGIAITVAALVFFLSFYRGTYEGTMFSSVIDYATSQGQFMSASFDDDDPDVWLKRENLIDEGIVQRGDLLRAVASRDKDWSPIAAPRLMSPALAGDGARVASVTLAGVAFPREVELLTIDDRMVAGSFGDDAGVVIGKKLAQTLSLEVGDEIRIQATTMDGASNLDYWRISGIYSTGYPSLDRAMVMMDLAEAQDFLNAGGKINKIYCRLAEGKSSVDRTRSLALLETESERKRFADLGLCFRSWENYAKAIVDDAKADSFFFAIFIVILLFLSLSTMAGTMRVTVFERKREIGMMRATGWLRNEITELFLFEALVIGVVGSLAGCCVGGIASLWLEFSPLEFSAALASFDIPSFSLTCDLQPVDILISLAIGFVTAMLAGISPALTAARMPILSALSER
;
A
#
# COMPACT_ATOMS: atom_id res chain seq x y z
N MET A 1 -59.68 47.26 -28.87
CA MET A 1 -59.27 45.90 -28.61
C MET A 1 -58.16 45.95 -27.58
N PRO A 2 -58.27 45.39 -26.41
CA PRO A 2 -57.18 45.33 -25.47
C PRO A 2 -56.16 44.31 -25.96
N GLU A 3 -54.86 44.67 -25.87
CA GLU A 3 -53.70 43.82 -26.20
C GLU A 3 -53.79 42.49 -25.45
N PRO A 4 -53.51 41.35 -26.06
CA PRO A 4 -53.49 40.08 -25.38
C PRO A 4 -52.39 40.08 -24.33
N ASP A 5 -52.78 39.85 -23.09
CA ASP A 5 -51.95 39.73 -21.90
C ASP A 5 -50.79 38.75 -22.19
N LYS A 6 -49.54 39.21 -22.18
CA LYS A 6 -48.35 38.35 -22.38
C LYS A 6 -48.40 37.25 -21.31
N PRO A 7 -48.24 35.98 -21.71
CA PRO A 7 -48.26 34.87 -20.75
C PRO A 7 -47.27 35.16 -19.65
N LYS A 8 -47.71 35.25 -18.38
CA LYS A 8 -46.87 35.36 -17.19
C LYS A 8 -45.85 34.25 -17.27
N ALA A 9 -44.56 34.59 -17.37
CA ALA A 9 -43.47 33.61 -17.29
C ALA A 9 -43.70 32.69 -16.07
N LEU A 10 -43.91 31.40 -16.32
CA LEU A 10 -44.07 30.37 -15.29
C LEU A 10 -42.91 30.50 -14.29
N ARG A 11 -43.25 30.88 -13.05
CA ARG A 11 -42.23 31.11 -12.02
C ARG A 11 -41.62 29.78 -11.64
N ARG A 12 -40.34 29.59 -11.98
CA ARG A 12 -39.56 28.37 -11.67
C ARG A 12 -39.62 28.10 -10.16
N ILE A 13 -39.86 26.83 -9.81
CA ILE A 13 -39.90 26.41 -8.39
C ILE A 13 -38.49 26.51 -7.80
N PRO A 14 -38.32 27.17 -6.63
CA PRO A 14 -36.98 27.23 -6.00
C PRO A 14 -36.41 25.85 -5.68
N ALA A 15 -35.13 25.66 -5.88
CA ALA A 15 -34.44 24.38 -5.60
C ALA A 15 -34.60 23.92 -4.15
N THR A 16 -34.69 24.86 -3.20
CA THR A 16 -34.92 24.56 -1.78
C THR A 16 -36.27 23.86 -1.54
N ASN A 17 -37.32 24.26 -2.27
CA ASN A 17 -38.62 23.61 -2.17
C ASN A 17 -38.61 22.22 -2.81
N LEU A 18 -37.90 22.05 -3.91
CA LEU A 18 -37.70 20.74 -4.56
C LEU A 18 -36.96 19.79 -3.65
N LEU A 19 -35.89 20.25 -2.97
CA LEU A 19 -35.15 19.46 -2.01
C LEU A 19 -35.99 19.02 -0.80
N SER A 20 -36.80 19.93 -0.26
CA SER A 20 -37.74 19.61 0.84
C SER A 20 -38.77 18.56 0.42
N LEU A 21 -39.33 18.68 -0.78
CA LEU A 21 -40.23 17.69 -1.36
C LEU A 21 -39.55 16.35 -1.57
N ALA A 22 -38.32 16.34 -2.08
CA ALA A 22 -37.52 15.12 -2.28
C ALA A 22 -37.32 14.39 -0.94
N PHE A 23 -36.92 15.09 0.10
CA PHE A 23 -36.77 14.52 1.43
C PHE A 23 -38.06 13.89 1.98
N LEU A 24 -39.20 14.58 1.86
CA LEU A 24 -40.50 14.05 2.25
C LEU A 24 -40.89 12.81 1.46
N ASN A 25 -40.62 12.79 0.16
CA ASN A 25 -40.89 11.65 -0.70
C ASN A 25 -40.05 10.41 -0.32
N VAL A 26 -38.75 10.60 -0.07
CA VAL A 26 -37.85 9.53 0.41
C VAL A 26 -38.38 8.95 1.72
N ARG A 27 -38.82 9.79 2.66
CA ARG A 27 -39.41 9.35 3.94
C ARG A 27 -40.73 8.59 3.75
N ARG A 28 -41.59 9.00 2.82
CA ARG A 28 -42.89 8.36 2.53
C ARG A 28 -42.71 6.93 1.96
N HIS A 29 -41.66 6.69 1.17
CA HIS A 29 -41.36 5.40 0.57
C HIS A 29 -40.21 4.69 1.29
N GLY A 30 -40.21 4.71 2.63
CA GLY A 30 -39.07 4.34 3.48
C GLY A 30 -38.43 2.98 3.20
N LEU A 31 -39.23 1.92 2.90
CA LEU A 31 -38.62 0.58 2.66
C LEU A 31 -37.73 0.55 1.41
N ARG A 32 -38.17 1.19 0.31
CA ARG A 32 -37.38 1.23 -0.94
C ARG A 32 -36.18 2.16 -0.81
N ALA A 33 -36.40 3.29 -0.18
CA ALA A 33 -35.30 4.19 0.15
C ALA A 33 -34.26 3.46 1.02
N ALA A 34 -34.69 2.68 2.01
CA ALA A 34 -33.82 1.89 2.86
C ALA A 34 -32.99 0.87 2.06
N VAL A 35 -33.58 0.14 1.11
CA VAL A 35 -32.84 -0.80 0.23
C VAL A 35 -31.75 -0.09 -0.56
N ASN A 36 -32.06 1.08 -1.13
CA ASN A 36 -31.09 1.87 -1.87
C ASN A 36 -29.99 2.45 -0.97
N ILE A 37 -30.37 2.98 0.22
CA ILE A 37 -29.43 3.48 1.21
C ILE A 37 -28.48 2.37 1.67
N VAL A 38 -29.00 1.17 1.96
CA VAL A 38 -28.19 0.00 2.36
C VAL A 38 -27.25 -0.42 1.23
N GLY A 39 -27.73 -0.48 -0.02
CA GLY A 39 -26.89 -0.82 -1.18
C GLY A 39 -25.70 0.13 -1.35
N ILE A 40 -25.94 1.44 -1.27
CA ILE A 40 -24.89 2.46 -1.31
C ILE A 40 -23.98 2.36 -0.07
N ALA A 41 -24.58 2.17 1.10
CA ALA A 41 -23.82 2.08 2.36
C ALA A 41 -22.85 0.90 2.36
N ILE A 42 -23.27 -0.28 1.88
CA ILE A 42 -22.38 -1.47 1.75
C ILE A 42 -21.21 -1.16 0.81
N THR A 43 -21.50 -0.55 -0.34
CA THR A 43 -20.47 -0.23 -1.33
C THR A 43 -19.45 0.78 -0.79
N VAL A 44 -19.94 1.84 -0.14
CA VAL A 44 -19.09 2.88 0.46
C VAL A 44 -18.32 2.34 1.66
N ALA A 45 -18.95 1.51 2.50
CA ALA A 45 -18.28 0.87 3.62
C ALA A 45 -17.13 -0.06 3.16
N ALA A 46 -17.39 -0.86 2.11
CA ALA A 46 -16.35 -1.70 1.50
C ALA A 46 -15.19 -0.87 0.93
N LEU A 47 -15.49 0.29 0.32
CA LEU A 47 -14.45 1.16 -0.23
C LEU A 47 -13.60 1.81 0.87
N VAL A 48 -14.21 2.35 1.94
CA VAL A 48 -13.48 2.90 3.10
C VAL A 48 -12.60 1.82 3.73
N PHE A 49 -13.18 0.65 3.99
CA PHE A 49 -12.46 -0.46 4.59
C PHE A 49 -11.29 -0.90 3.72
N PHE A 50 -11.50 -1.06 2.42
CA PHE A 50 -10.44 -1.51 1.52
C PHE A 50 -9.28 -0.51 1.43
N LEU A 51 -9.55 0.80 1.29
CA LEU A 51 -8.50 1.81 1.21
C LEU A 51 -7.64 1.84 2.48
N SER A 52 -8.30 1.81 3.66
CA SER A 52 -7.61 1.79 4.95
C SER A 52 -6.87 0.48 5.20
N PHE A 53 -7.44 -0.66 4.79
CA PHE A 53 -6.83 -1.98 4.89
C PHE A 53 -5.57 -2.10 4.03
N TYR A 54 -5.64 -1.66 2.77
CA TYR A 54 -4.48 -1.68 1.88
C TYR A 54 -3.33 -0.88 2.47
N ARG A 55 -3.59 0.32 2.97
CA ARG A 55 -2.57 1.17 3.58
C ARG A 55 -2.01 0.55 4.86
N GLY A 56 -2.85 0.11 5.78
CA GLY A 56 -2.41 -0.48 7.04
C GLY A 56 -1.63 -1.79 6.85
N THR A 57 -2.16 -2.71 6.06
CA THR A 57 -1.55 -4.04 5.89
C THR A 57 -0.36 -4.01 4.95
N TYR A 58 -0.47 -3.41 3.75
CA TYR A 58 0.64 -3.43 2.80
C TYR A 58 1.66 -2.34 3.11
N GLU A 59 1.26 -1.06 3.15
CA GLU A 59 2.20 0.04 3.37
C GLU A 59 2.70 0.08 4.81
N GLY A 60 1.81 -0.08 5.80
CA GLY A 60 2.13 0.04 7.21
C GLY A 60 2.86 -1.17 7.79
N THR A 61 2.63 -2.38 7.31
CA THR A 61 3.20 -3.60 7.88
C THR A 61 4.16 -4.29 6.93
N MET A 62 3.69 -4.73 5.75
CA MET A 62 4.51 -5.55 4.86
C MET A 62 5.68 -4.78 4.26
N PHE A 63 5.44 -3.64 3.61
CA PHE A 63 6.50 -2.85 2.99
C PHE A 63 7.43 -2.25 4.03
N SER A 64 6.88 -1.74 5.15
CA SER A 64 7.71 -1.22 6.24
C SER A 64 8.63 -2.28 6.81
N SER A 65 8.15 -3.51 7.02
CA SER A 65 9.00 -4.60 7.52
C SER A 65 10.14 -4.95 6.58
N VAL A 66 9.89 -4.99 5.26
CA VAL A 66 10.96 -5.24 4.28
C VAL A 66 11.97 -4.10 4.27
N ILE A 67 11.52 -2.86 4.29
CA ILE A 67 12.38 -1.68 4.32
C ILE A 67 13.18 -1.63 5.62
N ASP A 68 12.54 -1.82 6.76
CA ASP A 68 13.14 -1.61 8.07
C ASP A 68 14.04 -2.77 8.51
N TYR A 69 13.86 -3.99 7.97
CA TYR A 69 14.62 -5.16 8.42
C TYR A 69 15.50 -5.82 7.35
N ALA A 70 15.30 -5.51 6.06
CA ALA A 70 16.00 -6.24 5.01
C ALA A 70 16.70 -5.36 3.98
N THR A 71 15.99 -4.44 3.32
CA THR A 71 16.48 -3.76 2.11
C THR A 71 16.90 -2.33 2.33
N SER A 72 16.53 -1.70 3.48
CA SER A 72 16.51 -0.25 3.63
C SER A 72 15.63 0.41 2.56
N GLN A 73 15.59 1.73 2.50
CA GLN A 73 14.78 2.47 1.52
C GLN A 73 15.35 2.41 0.10
N GLY A 74 16.65 2.16 -0.03
CA GLY A 74 17.32 2.00 -1.30
C GLY A 74 18.80 1.67 -1.13
N GLN A 75 19.42 1.31 -2.23
CA GLN A 75 20.81 0.82 -2.26
C GLN A 75 21.57 1.49 -3.39
N PHE A 76 22.81 1.85 -3.11
CA PHE A 76 23.79 2.20 -4.13
C PHE A 76 24.73 1.04 -4.36
N MET A 77 25.10 0.84 -5.61
CA MET A 77 26.05 -0.19 -6.05
C MET A 77 26.80 0.29 -7.28
N SER A 78 27.79 -0.47 -7.73
CA SER A 78 28.44 -0.20 -9.00
C SER A 78 27.45 -0.20 -10.16
N ALA A 79 27.65 0.65 -11.14
CA ALA A 79 26.78 0.73 -12.32
C ALA A 79 26.79 -0.59 -13.14
N SER A 80 27.82 -1.43 -12.99
CA SER A 80 27.95 -2.74 -13.62
C SER A 80 27.39 -3.89 -12.79
N PHE A 81 26.92 -3.62 -11.57
CA PHE A 81 26.42 -4.65 -10.65
C PHE A 81 25.11 -5.27 -11.13
N ASP A 82 25.09 -6.58 -11.22
CA ASP A 82 23.88 -7.35 -11.52
C ASP A 82 23.47 -8.18 -10.29
N ASP A 83 22.29 -7.86 -9.75
CA ASP A 83 21.74 -8.55 -8.58
C ASP A 83 21.22 -9.96 -8.93
N ASP A 84 20.85 -10.18 -10.21
CA ASP A 84 20.28 -11.44 -10.67
C ASP A 84 21.38 -12.50 -10.94
N ASP A 85 22.65 -12.07 -11.04
CA ASP A 85 23.79 -12.96 -11.21
C ASP A 85 24.73 -12.92 -9.98
N PRO A 86 24.54 -13.79 -8.98
CA PRO A 86 25.37 -13.83 -7.77
C PRO A 86 26.87 -14.04 -8.04
N ASP A 87 27.23 -14.69 -9.16
CA ASP A 87 28.64 -14.97 -9.50
C ASP A 87 29.44 -13.71 -9.81
N VAL A 88 28.76 -12.59 -10.11
CA VAL A 88 29.40 -11.31 -10.39
C VAL A 88 29.58 -10.42 -9.16
N TRP A 89 29.01 -10.78 -8.00
CA TRP A 89 28.96 -9.90 -6.82
C TRP A 89 30.35 -9.51 -6.30
N LEU A 90 31.35 -10.38 -6.39
CA LEU A 90 32.70 -10.09 -5.94
C LEU A 90 33.69 -9.76 -7.10
N LYS A 91 33.22 -9.55 -8.32
CA LYS A 91 34.08 -9.09 -9.42
C LYS A 91 34.60 -7.68 -9.14
N ARG A 92 35.86 -7.42 -9.49
CA ARG A 92 36.54 -6.13 -9.21
C ARG A 92 35.80 -4.93 -9.74
N GLU A 93 35.14 -5.04 -10.87
CA GLU A 93 34.33 -3.99 -11.51
C GLU A 93 33.06 -3.64 -10.71
N ASN A 94 32.60 -4.56 -9.87
CA ASN A 94 31.40 -4.42 -9.05
C ASN A 94 31.73 -3.99 -7.62
N LEU A 95 33.00 -3.93 -7.25
CA LEU A 95 33.44 -3.54 -5.92
C LEU A 95 33.71 -2.03 -5.85
N ILE A 96 33.28 -1.44 -4.77
CA ILE A 96 33.35 -0.02 -4.46
C ILE A 96 34.33 0.15 -3.30
N ASP A 97 35.16 1.19 -3.33
CA ASP A 97 36.02 1.57 -2.20
C ASP A 97 35.14 2.05 -1.05
N GLU A 98 35.23 1.42 0.11
CA GLU A 98 34.49 1.80 1.33
C GLU A 98 34.69 3.29 1.70
N GLY A 99 35.83 3.87 1.36
CA GLY A 99 36.15 5.26 1.57
C GLY A 99 35.14 6.27 0.98
N ILE A 100 34.32 5.87 0.01
CA ILE A 100 33.26 6.74 -0.55
C ILE A 100 32.18 7.03 0.50
N VAL A 101 31.90 6.08 1.38
CA VAL A 101 30.97 6.26 2.50
C VAL A 101 31.61 7.04 3.63
N GLN A 102 32.87 6.71 3.95
CA GLN A 102 33.61 7.36 5.03
C GLN A 102 33.87 8.85 4.75
N ARG A 103 34.18 9.22 3.50
CA ARG A 103 34.35 10.62 3.09
C ARG A 103 33.04 11.41 3.02
N GLY A 104 31.90 10.75 3.08
CA GLY A 104 30.60 11.38 3.03
C GLY A 104 30.23 12.00 1.66
N ASP A 105 30.97 11.67 0.59
CA ASP A 105 30.74 12.20 -0.75
C ASP A 105 29.36 11.82 -1.27
N LEU A 106 28.98 10.54 -1.08
CA LEU A 106 27.67 10.01 -1.45
C LEU A 106 26.56 10.69 -0.66
N LEU A 107 26.71 10.82 0.67
CA LEU A 107 25.71 11.45 1.53
C LEU A 107 25.49 12.91 1.17
N ARG A 108 26.57 13.64 0.86
CA ARG A 108 26.47 15.02 0.36
C ARG A 108 25.76 15.09 -0.99
N ALA A 109 26.01 14.13 -1.88
CA ALA A 109 25.34 14.06 -3.16
C ALA A 109 23.84 13.81 -3.03
N VAL A 110 23.42 12.97 -2.11
CA VAL A 110 21.99 12.71 -1.81
C VAL A 110 21.36 13.93 -1.12
N ALA A 111 21.97 14.44 -0.05
CA ALA A 111 21.46 15.58 0.72
C ALA A 111 21.36 16.87 -0.08
N SER A 112 22.17 17.07 -1.12
CA SER A 112 22.12 18.27 -1.96
C SER A 112 20.85 18.40 -2.80
N ARG A 113 20.04 17.35 -2.91
CA ARG A 113 18.78 17.39 -3.64
C ARG A 113 17.67 18.08 -2.84
N ASP A 114 17.64 17.83 -1.54
CA ASP A 114 16.68 18.45 -0.63
C ASP A 114 17.40 18.77 0.68
N LYS A 115 17.24 19.98 1.19
CA LYS A 115 17.90 20.43 2.42
C LYS A 115 17.39 19.69 3.66
N ASP A 116 16.16 19.17 3.58
CA ASP A 116 15.53 18.43 4.68
C ASP A 116 15.92 16.94 4.67
N TRP A 117 16.70 16.50 3.67
CA TRP A 117 17.18 15.13 3.62
C TRP A 117 18.42 14.96 4.48
N SER A 118 18.29 14.13 5.49
CA SER A 118 19.41 13.65 6.34
C SER A 118 19.62 12.15 6.09
N PRO A 119 20.38 11.76 5.04
CA PRO A 119 20.57 10.37 4.72
C PRO A 119 21.54 9.69 5.67
N ILE A 120 21.19 8.45 6.07
CA ILE A 120 22.08 7.51 6.73
C ILE A 120 22.51 6.50 5.67
N ALA A 121 23.81 6.15 5.64
CA ALA A 121 24.32 5.14 4.75
C ALA A 121 25.21 4.14 5.49
N ALA A 122 24.99 2.87 5.22
CA ALA A 122 25.81 1.76 5.75
C ALA A 122 26.45 0.97 4.62
N PRO A 123 27.77 0.77 4.66
CA PRO A 123 28.47 -0.08 3.71
C PRO A 123 28.17 -1.55 3.98
N ARG A 124 28.01 -2.35 2.93
CA ARG A 124 27.87 -3.80 3.01
C ARG A 124 28.74 -4.52 1.98
N LEU A 125 29.30 -5.64 2.40
CA LEU A 125 29.92 -6.60 1.52
C LEU A 125 29.08 -7.87 1.52
N MET A 126 28.44 -8.15 0.40
CA MET A 126 27.53 -9.29 0.27
C MET A 126 28.14 -10.35 -0.67
N SER A 127 28.03 -11.61 -0.29
CA SER A 127 28.49 -12.75 -1.08
C SER A 127 27.54 -13.93 -0.92
N PRO A 128 27.29 -14.71 -2.00
CA PRO A 128 26.68 -16.02 -1.86
C PRO A 128 27.55 -16.91 -1.00
N ALA A 129 26.93 -17.67 -0.10
CA ALA A 129 27.63 -18.57 0.79
C ALA A 129 26.79 -19.82 1.09
N LEU A 130 27.46 -20.84 1.61
CA LEU A 130 26.84 -22.01 2.20
C LEU A 130 27.08 -21.98 3.71
N ALA A 131 26.01 -22.11 4.48
CA ALA A 131 26.05 -22.19 5.93
C ALA A 131 25.58 -23.56 6.40
N GLY A 132 26.21 -24.13 7.42
CA GLY A 132 25.82 -25.45 7.91
C GLY A 132 26.38 -25.82 9.27
N ASP A 133 25.85 -26.92 9.84
CA ASP A 133 26.27 -27.54 11.11
C ASP A 133 27.21 -28.76 10.89
N GLY A 134 27.64 -29.02 9.64
CA GLY A 134 28.40 -30.20 9.26
C GLY A 134 27.53 -31.34 8.72
N ALA A 135 26.29 -31.48 9.14
CA ALA A 135 25.35 -32.49 8.64
C ALA A 135 24.31 -31.88 7.65
N ARG A 136 23.91 -30.67 7.91
CA ARG A 136 22.92 -29.91 7.08
C ARG A 136 23.62 -28.70 6.50
N VAL A 137 23.22 -28.31 5.29
CA VAL A 137 23.75 -27.15 4.59
C VAL A 137 22.61 -26.36 3.99
N ALA A 138 22.65 -25.04 4.14
CA ALA A 138 21.71 -24.10 3.54
C ALA A 138 22.48 -23.11 2.67
N SER A 139 21.87 -22.73 1.52
CA SER A 139 22.34 -21.60 0.73
C SER A 139 21.91 -20.31 1.40
N VAL A 140 22.86 -19.40 1.63
CA VAL A 140 22.65 -18.13 2.30
C VAL A 140 23.40 -17.02 1.59
N THR A 141 23.06 -15.79 1.92
CA THR A 141 23.85 -14.60 1.59
C THR A 141 24.63 -14.20 2.83
N LEU A 142 25.95 -14.23 2.75
CA LEU A 142 26.83 -13.66 3.74
C LEU A 142 26.84 -12.15 3.58
N ALA A 143 26.55 -11.41 4.65
CA ALA A 143 26.54 -9.96 4.68
C ALA A 143 27.56 -9.45 5.71
N GLY A 144 28.69 -8.90 5.24
CA GLY A 144 29.57 -8.09 6.06
C GLY A 144 28.96 -6.74 6.30
N VAL A 145 28.70 -6.37 7.57
CA VAL A 145 27.98 -5.16 7.97
C VAL A 145 28.76 -4.39 9.04
N ALA A 146 28.68 -3.08 9.00
CA ALA A 146 29.19 -2.23 10.06
C ALA A 146 28.10 -2.12 11.15
N PHE A 147 28.10 -3.02 12.14
CA PHE A 147 27.02 -3.13 13.14
C PHE A 147 26.55 -1.80 13.75
N PRO A 148 27.42 -0.85 14.16
CA PRO A 148 26.94 0.40 14.73
C PRO A 148 26.12 1.26 13.74
N ARG A 149 26.47 1.24 12.45
CA ARG A 149 25.70 1.96 11.42
C ARG A 149 24.45 1.19 10.98
N GLU A 150 24.51 -0.13 11.11
CA GLU A 150 23.39 -0.99 10.77
C GLU A 150 22.22 -0.81 11.72
N VAL A 151 22.47 -0.62 13.00
CA VAL A 151 21.45 -0.30 14.03
C VAL A 151 20.75 1.04 13.70
N GLU A 152 21.51 2.05 13.24
CA GLU A 152 20.92 3.32 12.82
C GLU A 152 20.10 3.20 11.51
N LEU A 153 20.49 2.28 10.64
CA LEU A 153 19.88 2.10 9.32
C LEU A 153 18.66 1.20 9.35
N LEU A 154 18.77 0.06 10.02
CA LEU A 154 17.72 -0.95 10.18
C LEU A 154 17.41 -1.10 11.67
N THR A 155 16.15 -1.32 11.99
CA THR A 155 15.71 -1.56 13.38
C THR A 155 15.77 -3.05 13.72
N ILE A 156 16.80 -3.74 13.25
CA ILE A 156 16.91 -5.20 13.39
C ILE A 156 17.25 -5.63 14.82
N ASP A 157 17.90 -4.75 15.57
CA ASP A 157 18.17 -4.91 17.00
C ASP A 157 16.89 -5.06 17.84
N ASP A 158 15.81 -4.38 17.46
CA ASP A 158 14.47 -4.53 18.07
C ASP A 158 13.85 -5.92 17.79
N ARG A 159 14.41 -6.68 16.88
CA ARG A 159 13.93 -7.99 16.42
C ARG A 159 14.78 -9.16 16.88
N MET A 160 15.69 -8.93 17.82
CA MET A 160 16.48 -10.00 18.39
C MET A 160 15.60 -10.96 19.21
N VAL A 161 15.72 -12.25 18.89
CA VAL A 161 15.00 -13.34 19.59
C VAL A 161 15.88 -13.91 20.71
N ALA A 162 17.19 -13.98 20.45
CA ALA A 162 18.18 -14.45 21.42
C ALA A 162 19.57 -13.86 21.11
N GLY A 163 20.40 -13.68 22.14
CA GLY A 163 21.75 -13.11 21.99
C GLY A 163 21.72 -11.60 21.79
N SER A 164 22.78 -11.06 21.17
CA SER A 164 22.98 -9.63 20.92
C SER A 164 23.29 -9.34 19.45
N PHE A 165 23.06 -8.09 19.02
CA PHE A 165 23.34 -7.64 17.66
C PHE A 165 24.67 -6.89 17.61
N GLY A 166 25.76 -7.64 17.33
CA GLY A 166 27.08 -7.04 17.10
C GLY A 166 27.88 -6.64 18.35
N ASP A 167 27.47 -7.05 19.54
CA ASP A 167 28.20 -6.78 20.79
C ASP A 167 29.38 -7.73 21.01
N ASP A 168 29.27 -8.95 20.52
CA ASP A 168 30.31 -10.00 20.62
C ASP A 168 30.86 -10.36 19.23
N ALA A 169 32.11 -10.76 19.16
CA ALA A 169 32.68 -11.35 17.96
C ALA A 169 31.91 -12.59 17.56
N GLY A 170 31.38 -12.60 16.33
CA GLY A 170 30.58 -13.72 15.84
C GLY A 170 29.61 -13.31 14.76
N VAL A 171 28.69 -14.22 14.44
CA VAL A 171 27.68 -14.02 13.40
C VAL A 171 26.29 -13.95 13.97
N VAL A 172 25.45 -13.16 13.31
CA VAL A 172 24.02 -13.05 13.62
C VAL A 172 23.25 -13.73 12.49
N ILE A 173 22.34 -14.63 12.85
CA ILE A 173 21.56 -15.43 11.89
C ILE A 173 20.08 -15.28 12.09
N GLY A 174 19.30 -15.49 11.01
CA GLY A 174 17.84 -15.45 11.12
C GLY A 174 17.27 -16.68 11.81
N LYS A 175 16.15 -16.52 12.51
CA LYS A 175 15.45 -17.57 13.28
C LYS A 175 15.14 -18.81 12.43
N LYS A 176 14.74 -18.65 11.18
CA LYS A 176 14.41 -19.78 10.32
C LYS A 176 15.65 -20.57 9.90
N LEU A 177 16.78 -19.90 9.68
CA LEU A 177 18.05 -20.55 9.44
C LEU A 177 18.50 -21.36 10.66
N ALA A 178 18.44 -20.74 11.85
CA ALA A 178 18.74 -21.40 13.13
C ALA A 178 17.92 -22.68 13.32
N GLN A 179 16.59 -22.60 13.10
CA GLN A 179 15.70 -23.76 13.15
C GLN A 179 16.03 -24.83 12.11
N THR A 180 16.34 -24.45 10.86
CA THR A 180 16.66 -25.38 9.79
C THR A 180 17.94 -26.16 10.08
N LEU A 181 18.93 -25.49 10.66
CA LEU A 181 20.22 -26.10 11.03
C LEU A 181 20.24 -26.65 12.44
N SER A 182 19.17 -26.41 13.26
CA SER A 182 19.09 -26.75 14.69
C SER A 182 20.26 -26.18 15.48
N LEU A 183 20.53 -24.90 15.31
CA LEU A 183 21.60 -24.16 15.98
C LEU A 183 21.01 -23.15 16.96
N GLU A 184 21.72 -22.89 18.04
CA GLU A 184 21.39 -21.95 19.09
C GLU A 184 22.49 -20.89 19.27
N VAL A 185 22.23 -19.83 20.03
CA VAL A 185 23.26 -18.83 20.37
C VAL A 185 24.37 -19.51 21.16
N GLY A 186 25.62 -19.28 20.71
CA GLY A 186 26.81 -19.88 21.30
C GLY A 186 27.33 -21.10 20.54
N ASP A 187 26.52 -21.70 19.66
CA ASP A 187 26.96 -22.77 18.75
C ASP A 187 27.89 -22.24 17.66
N GLU A 188 28.62 -23.16 17.01
CA GLU A 188 29.44 -22.85 15.85
C GLU A 188 28.69 -23.17 14.56
N ILE A 189 28.70 -22.22 13.63
CA ILE A 189 28.20 -22.37 12.27
C ILE A 189 29.37 -22.35 11.28
N ARG A 190 29.40 -23.32 10.40
CA ARG A 190 30.38 -23.41 9.30
C ARG A 190 29.89 -22.55 8.13
N ILE A 191 30.72 -21.63 7.67
CA ILE A 191 30.44 -20.80 6.49
C ILE A 191 31.49 -21.08 5.43
N GLN A 192 30.99 -21.32 4.22
CA GLN A 192 31.83 -21.51 3.04
C GLN A 192 31.40 -20.49 1.97
N ALA A 193 32.36 -19.72 1.45
CA ALA A 193 32.12 -18.76 0.38
C ALA A 193 33.29 -18.76 -0.63
N THR A 194 33.01 -18.23 -1.82
CA THR A 194 34.04 -17.97 -2.81
C THR A 194 34.66 -16.59 -2.54
N THR A 195 35.99 -16.52 -2.45
CA THR A 195 36.73 -15.27 -2.26
C THR A 195 36.79 -14.46 -3.55
N MET A 196 37.19 -13.19 -3.44
CA MET A 196 37.38 -12.31 -4.60
C MET A 196 38.38 -12.86 -5.64
N ASP A 197 39.34 -13.68 -5.21
CA ASP A 197 40.33 -14.32 -6.08
C ASP A 197 39.83 -15.64 -6.70
N GLY A 198 38.55 -16.00 -6.44
CA GLY A 198 37.95 -17.23 -6.95
C GLY A 198 38.29 -18.49 -6.15
N ALA A 199 39.01 -18.39 -5.05
CA ALA A 199 39.28 -19.50 -4.15
C ALA A 199 38.07 -19.80 -3.25
N SER A 200 37.89 -21.04 -2.84
CA SER A 200 36.91 -21.40 -1.82
C SER A 200 37.51 -21.21 -0.43
N ASN A 201 36.91 -20.42 0.40
CA ASN A 201 37.26 -20.27 1.81
C ASN A 201 36.19 -20.88 2.69
N LEU A 202 36.58 -21.46 3.81
CA LEU A 202 35.70 -22.10 4.78
C LEU A 202 36.23 -21.85 6.17
N ASP A 203 35.33 -21.36 7.07
CA ASP A 203 35.69 -21.14 8.47
C ASP A 203 34.48 -21.38 9.38
N TYR A 204 34.73 -21.42 10.67
CA TYR A 204 33.74 -21.64 11.74
C TYR A 204 33.57 -20.38 12.54
N TRP A 205 32.30 -19.99 12.73
CA TRP A 205 31.93 -18.77 13.40
C TRP A 205 30.97 -19.05 14.55
N ARG A 206 31.17 -18.41 15.69
CA ARG A 206 30.25 -18.50 16.80
C ARG A 206 28.99 -17.69 16.50
N ILE A 207 27.81 -18.23 16.81
CA ILE A 207 26.54 -17.50 16.71
C ILE A 207 26.42 -16.58 17.93
N SER A 208 26.46 -15.28 17.72
CA SER A 208 26.30 -14.24 18.75
C SER A 208 24.83 -13.85 18.95
N GLY A 209 24.00 -14.00 17.91
CA GLY A 209 22.60 -13.64 17.99
C GLY A 209 21.70 -14.27 16.95
N ILE A 210 20.43 -14.34 17.28
CA ILE A 210 19.36 -14.82 16.40
C ILE A 210 18.27 -13.74 16.32
N TYR A 211 17.96 -13.29 15.10
CA TYR A 211 16.91 -12.30 14.84
C TYR A 211 15.70 -12.91 14.11
N SER A 212 14.57 -12.23 14.14
CA SER A 212 13.39 -12.59 13.34
C SER A 212 12.71 -11.36 12.76
N THR A 213 12.74 -11.24 11.44
CA THR A 213 12.03 -10.17 10.72
C THR A 213 10.53 -10.40 10.61
N GLY A 214 10.08 -11.64 10.94
CA GLY A 214 8.71 -12.10 10.68
C GLY A 214 8.51 -12.68 9.27
N TYR A 215 9.51 -12.59 8.39
CA TYR A 215 9.51 -13.18 7.06
C TYR A 215 10.45 -14.39 7.00
N PRO A 216 9.91 -15.63 6.97
CA PRO A 216 10.74 -16.85 6.99
C PRO A 216 11.75 -16.94 5.85
N SER A 217 11.42 -16.39 4.68
CA SER A 217 12.35 -16.34 3.54
C SER A 217 13.57 -15.45 3.81
N LEU A 218 13.36 -14.27 4.44
CA LEU A 218 14.46 -13.39 4.84
C LEU A 218 15.25 -13.98 6.00
N ASP A 219 14.55 -14.52 7.01
CA ASP A 219 15.16 -15.15 8.19
C ASP A 219 15.95 -16.44 7.85
N ARG A 220 15.73 -17.01 6.66
CA ARG A 220 16.52 -18.17 6.16
C ARG A 220 17.72 -17.75 5.33
N ALA A 221 17.64 -16.60 4.69
CA ALA A 221 18.53 -16.26 3.57
C ALA A 221 19.83 -15.58 4.00
N MET A 222 19.94 -15.02 5.21
CA MET A 222 21.04 -14.11 5.54
C MET A 222 21.80 -14.51 6.80
N VAL A 223 23.13 -14.42 6.71
CA VAL A 223 24.08 -14.48 7.82
C VAL A 223 24.82 -13.15 7.84
N MET A 224 24.81 -12.46 8.98
CA MET A 224 25.51 -11.18 9.16
C MET A 224 26.75 -11.37 10.03
N MET A 225 27.87 -10.74 9.61
CA MET A 225 29.13 -10.67 10.35
C MET A 225 29.72 -9.27 10.30
N ASP A 226 30.71 -8.99 11.11
CA ASP A 226 31.42 -7.71 11.03
C ASP A 226 32.02 -7.49 9.63
N LEU A 227 31.98 -6.22 9.17
CA LEU A 227 32.43 -5.87 7.83
C LEU A 227 33.91 -6.17 7.61
N ALA A 228 34.76 -5.87 8.59
CA ALA A 228 36.19 -6.12 8.48
C ALA A 228 36.49 -7.63 8.45
N GLU A 229 35.79 -8.42 9.27
CA GLU A 229 35.90 -9.88 9.26
C GLU A 229 35.43 -10.48 7.92
N ALA A 230 34.32 -9.96 7.35
CA ALA A 230 33.85 -10.37 6.04
C ALA A 230 34.84 -10.01 4.91
N GLN A 231 35.45 -8.82 4.99
CA GLN A 231 36.46 -8.38 4.03
C GLN A 231 37.72 -9.27 4.07
N ASP A 232 38.14 -9.66 5.25
CA ASP A 232 39.28 -10.56 5.43
C ASP A 232 38.91 -11.98 4.94
N PHE A 233 37.74 -12.50 5.34
CA PHE A 233 37.29 -13.84 4.94
C PHE A 233 37.11 -13.98 3.42
N LEU A 234 36.64 -12.93 2.75
CA LEU A 234 36.43 -12.91 1.30
C LEU A 234 37.61 -12.36 0.51
N ASN A 235 38.71 -11.99 1.18
CA ASN A 235 39.90 -11.37 0.59
C ASN A 235 39.54 -10.08 -0.21
N ALA A 236 38.64 -9.24 0.31
CA ALA A 236 38.11 -8.09 -0.41
C ALA A 236 38.91 -6.80 -0.22
N GLY A 237 39.88 -6.75 0.69
CA GLY A 237 40.85 -5.65 0.83
C GLY A 237 40.19 -4.27 1.03
N GLY A 238 39.25 -4.12 1.99
CA GLY A 238 38.60 -2.84 2.29
C GLY A 238 37.55 -2.40 1.25
N LYS A 239 37.07 -3.33 0.42
CA LYS A 239 36.03 -3.06 -0.58
C LYS A 239 34.66 -3.55 -0.14
N ILE A 240 33.63 -2.96 -0.74
CA ILE A 240 32.22 -3.26 -0.53
C ILE A 240 31.52 -3.37 -1.88
N ASN A 241 30.35 -3.96 -1.94
CA ASN A 241 29.58 -4.01 -3.18
C ASN A 241 28.20 -3.34 -3.10
N LYS A 242 27.71 -3.07 -1.89
CA LYS A 242 26.45 -2.37 -1.69
C LYS A 242 26.58 -1.29 -0.60
N ILE A 243 25.81 -0.22 -0.75
CA ILE A 243 25.66 0.82 0.26
C ILE A 243 24.17 1.02 0.48
N TYR A 244 23.71 0.64 1.64
CA TYR A 244 22.32 0.83 2.02
C TYR A 244 22.08 2.27 2.45
N CYS A 245 20.96 2.85 2.04
CA CYS A 245 20.64 4.24 2.31
C CYS A 245 19.21 4.40 2.84
N ARG A 246 19.07 5.23 3.88
CA ARG A 246 17.81 5.62 4.50
C ARG A 246 17.80 7.11 4.83
N LEU A 247 16.64 7.76 4.74
CA LEU A 247 16.42 9.12 5.26
C LEU A 247 16.07 9.06 6.75
N ALA A 248 16.79 9.84 7.56
CA ALA A 248 16.77 9.69 9.02
C ALA A 248 15.48 10.12 9.70
N GLU A 249 14.66 11.05 9.16
CA GLU A 249 13.55 11.65 9.91
C GLU A 249 12.24 11.84 9.15
N GLY A 250 11.15 11.80 9.91
CA GLY A 250 9.89 12.59 9.81
C GLY A 250 8.68 11.93 9.17
N LYS A 251 8.75 10.98 8.23
CA LYS A 251 7.57 10.38 7.56
C LYS A 251 7.59 8.87 7.66
N SER A 252 6.47 8.22 7.31
CA SER A 252 6.39 6.76 7.24
C SER A 252 7.47 6.20 6.33
N SER A 253 7.89 4.95 6.55
CA SER A 253 8.92 4.30 5.73
C SER A 253 8.57 4.34 4.25
N VAL A 254 7.31 4.17 3.89
CA VAL A 254 6.82 4.19 2.51
C VAL A 254 6.85 5.60 1.89
N ASP A 255 6.44 6.64 2.62
CA ASP A 255 6.48 8.03 2.11
C ASP A 255 7.92 8.49 1.88
N ARG A 256 8.85 8.12 2.78
CA ARG A 256 10.29 8.39 2.62
C ARG A 256 10.86 7.67 1.40
N THR A 257 10.40 6.45 1.16
CA THR A 257 10.81 5.65 0.01
C THR A 257 10.38 6.28 -1.31
N ARG A 258 9.15 6.80 -1.39
CA ARG A 258 8.69 7.55 -2.57
C ARG A 258 9.57 8.77 -2.86
N SER A 259 10.06 9.43 -1.81
CA SER A 259 11.01 10.55 -1.98
C SER A 259 12.35 10.07 -2.55
N LEU A 260 12.89 8.94 -2.08
CA LEU A 260 14.13 8.36 -2.61
C LEU A 260 13.99 7.79 -4.02
N ALA A 261 12.80 7.34 -4.43
CA ALA A 261 12.56 6.90 -5.81
C ALA A 261 12.85 8.01 -6.84
N LEU A 262 12.86 9.28 -6.43
CA LEU A 262 13.30 10.40 -7.27
C LEU A 262 14.79 10.27 -7.68
N LEU A 263 15.61 9.54 -6.94
CA LEU A 263 17.01 9.27 -7.29
C LEU A 263 17.13 8.30 -8.47
N GLU A 264 16.08 7.60 -8.85
CA GLU A 264 16.02 6.76 -10.05
C GLU A 264 15.73 7.54 -11.33
N THR A 265 15.46 8.85 -11.26
CA THR A 265 15.24 9.68 -12.45
C THR A 265 16.49 9.73 -13.33
N GLU A 266 16.30 9.90 -14.63
CA GLU A 266 17.40 9.85 -15.61
C GLU A 266 18.49 10.92 -15.33
N SER A 267 18.10 12.08 -14.81
CA SER A 267 19.05 13.15 -14.42
C SER A 267 19.95 12.72 -13.26
N GLU A 268 19.38 12.06 -12.26
CA GLU A 268 20.14 11.57 -11.10
C GLU A 268 20.97 10.34 -11.46
N ARG A 269 20.45 9.45 -12.29
CA ARG A 269 21.21 8.31 -12.81
C ARG A 269 22.51 8.76 -13.48
N LYS A 270 22.47 9.80 -14.32
CA LYS A 270 23.68 10.37 -14.94
C LYS A 270 24.65 10.90 -13.89
N ARG A 271 24.15 11.61 -12.89
CA ARG A 271 24.96 12.17 -11.81
C ARG A 271 25.67 11.11 -10.97
N PHE A 272 24.97 10.03 -10.62
CA PHE A 272 25.59 8.89 -9.90
C PHE A 272 26.49 8.05 -10.81
N ALA A 273 26.18 7.96 -12.10
CA ALA A 273 27.04 7.28 -13.07
C ALA A 273 28.42 7.94 -13.20
N ASP A 274 28.51 9.27 -13.03
CA ASP A 274 29.81 10.00 -12.97
C ASP A 274 30.67 9.56 -11.76
N LEU A 275 30.01 9.05 -10.70
CA LEU A 275 30.66 8.44 -9.53
C LEU A 275 30.87 6.92 -9.69
N GLY A 276 30.51 6.33 -10.84
CA GLY A 276 30.52 4.89 -11.07
C GLY A 276 29.43 4.12 -10.32
N LEU A 277 28.40 4.81 -9.82
CA LEU A 277 27.33 4.25 -8.99
C LEU A 277 25.97 4.24 -9.71
N CYS A 278 25.12 3.30 -9.36
CA CYS A 278 23.69 3.33 -9.63
C CYS A 278 22.90 3.22 -8.32
N PHE A 279 21.70 3.81 -8.31
CA PHE A 279 20.75 3.69 -7.21
C PHE A 279 19.60 2.79 -7.64
N ARG A 280 19.18 1.91 -6.73
CA ARG A 280 17.96 1.11 -6.84
C ARG A 280 17.13 1.23 -5.57
N SER A 281 15.83 1.50 -5.74
CA SER A 281 14.89 1.55 -4.62
C SER A 281 14.60 0.14 -4.10
N TRP A 282 14.05 0.07 -2.90
CA TRP A 282 13.65 -1.18 -2.25
C TRP A 282 12.69 -2.04 -3.10
N GLU A 283 11.84 -1.38 -3.91
CA GLU A 283 10.85 -2.06 -4.77
C GLU A 283 11.52 -3.05 -5.75
N ASN A 284 12.76 -2.77 -6.16
CA ASN A 284 13.51 -3.68 -7.03
C ASN A 284 13.87 -5.00 -6.34
N TYR A 285 14.08 -4.95 -5.02
CA TYR A 285 14.44 -6.12 -4.20
C TYR A 285 13.24 -6.84 -3.62
N ALA A 286 12.15 -6.12 -3.38
CA ALA A 286 10.89 -6.65 -2.89
C ALA A 286 9.85 -6.87 -4.00
N LYS A 287 10.30 -7.04 -5.25
CA LYS A 287 9.44 -7.10 -6.44
C LYS A 287 8.29 -8.11 -6.29
N ALA A 288 8.56 -9.30 -5.76
CA ALA A 288 7.53 -10.31 -5.54
C ALA A 288 6.42 -9.80 -4.59
N ILE A 289 6.80 -9.18 -3.47
CA ILE A 289 5.85 -8.62 -2.48
C ILE A 289 5.06 -7.45 -3.08
N VAL A 290 5.76 -6.60 -3.84
CA VAL A 290 5.12 -5.45 -4.51
C VAL A 290 4.14 -5.91 -5.61
N ASP A 291 4.51 -6.91 -6.39
CA ASP A 291 3.67 -7.46 -7.46
C ASP A 291 2.46 -8.22 -6.88
N ASP A 292 2.61 -8.95 -5.78
CA ASP A 292 1.51 -9.57 -5.04
C ASP A 292 0.54 -8.49 -4.51
N ALA A 293 1.05 -7.43 -3.90
CA ALA A 293 0.23 -6.32 -3.42
C ALA A 293 -0.52 -5.61 -4.56
N LYS A 294 0.11 -5.44 -5.74
CA LYS A 294 -0.56 -4.89 -6.93
C LYS A 294 -1.64 -5.83 -7.44
N ALA A 295 -1.38 -7.14 -7.47
CA ALA A 295 -2.37 -8.13 -7.88
C ALA A 295 -3.60 -8.11 -6.95
N ASP A 296 -3.39 -8.08 -5.65
CA ASP A 296 -4.47 -7.98 -4.67
C ASP A 296 -5.26 -6.67 -4.83
N SER A 297 -4.57 -5.54 -5.01
CA SER A 297 -5.22 -4.26 -5.30
C SER A 297 -6.09 -4.32 -6.54
N PHE A 298 -5.65 -5.01 -7.59
CA PHE A 298 -6.42 -5.21 -8.81
C PHE A 298 -7.68 -6.05 -8.56
N PHE A 299 -7.59 -7.14 -7.81
CA PHE A 299 -8.75 -7.96 -7.44
C PHE A 299 -9.76 -7.16 -6.60
N PHE A 300 -9.29 -6.40 -5.63
CA PHE A 300 -10.17 -5.53 -4.83
C PHE A 300 -10.81 -4.43 -5.68
N ALA A 301 -10.08 -3.83 -6.62
CA ALA A 301 -10.65 -2.84 -7.54
C ALA A 301 -11.77 -3.45 -8.38
N ILE A 302 -11.61 -4.67 -8.92
CA ILE A 302 -12.67 -5.39 -9.62
C ILE A 302 -13.88 -5.61 -8.71
N PHE A 303 -13.65 -6.05 -7.48
CA PHE A 303 -14.73 -6.29 -6.52
C PHE A 303 -15.51 -5.00 -6.21
N ILE A 304 -14.83 -3.88 -6.00
CA ILE A 304 -15.46 -2.57 -5.80
C ILE A 304 -16.26 -2.14 -7.04
N VAL A 305 -15.73 -2.33 -8.25
CA VAL A 305 -16.45 -2.02 -9.49
C VAL A 305 -17.74 -2.85 -9.61
N ILE A 306 -17.69 -4.12 -9.24
CA ILE A 306 -18.90 -4.99 -9.22
C ILE A 306 -19.92 -4.46 -8.20
N LEU A 307 -19.50 -4.09 -7.00
CA LEU A 307 -20.38 -3.53 -5.98
C LEU A 307 -21.00 -2.19 -6.43
N LEU A 308 -20.21 -1.31 -7.06
CA LEU A 308 -20.70 -0.06 -7.63
C LEU A 308 -21.74 -0.29 -8.72
N PHE A 309 -21.49 -1.24 -9.63
CA PHE A 309 -22.43 -1.59 -10.68
C PHE A 309 -23.73 -2.19 -10.13
N LEU A 310 -23.62 -3.05 -9.13
CA LEU A 310 -24.79 -3.66 -8.46
C LEU A 310 -25.62 -2.59 -7.74
N SER A 311 -24.96 -1.70 -7.00
CA SER A 311 -25.61 -0.57 -6.30
C SER A 311 -26.32 0.37 -7.28
N LEU A 312 -25.63 0.73 -8.38
CA LEU A 312 -26.18 1.58 -9.44
C LEU A 312 -27.41 0.91 -10.10
N SER A 313 -27.32 -0.39 -10.44
CA SER A 313 -28.39 -1.14 -11.09
C SER A 313 -29.61 -1.28 -10.17
N THR A 314 -29.39 -1.63 -8.91
CA THR A 314 -30.45 -1.78 -7.90
C THR A 314 -31.19 -0.45 -7.68
N MET A 315 -30.44 0.63 -7.50
CA MET A 315 -31.04 1.97 -7.28
C MET A 315 -31.78 2.45 -8.53
N ALA A 316 -31.22 2.30 -9.73
CA ALA A 316 -31.90 2.68 -10.97
C ALA A 316 -33.18 1.85 -11.17
N GLY A 317 -33.16 0.55 -10.84
CA GLY A 317 -34.33 -0.34 -10.91
C GLY A 317 -35.43 0.06 -9.94
N THR A 318 -35.11 0.26 -8.67
CA THR A 318 -36.08 0.66 -7.64
C THR A 318 -36.67 2.05 -7.89
N MET A 319 -35.85 3.02 -8.35
CA MET A 319 -36.33 4.34 -8.73
C MET A 319 -37.26 4.28 -9.96
N ARG A 320 -36.99 3.42 -10.97
CA ARG A 320 -37.91 3.23 -12.09
C ARG A 320 -39.28 2.72 -11.60
N VAL A 321 -39.31 1.73 -10.74
CA VAL A 321 -40.56 1.23 -10.15
C VAL A 321 -41.28 2.37 -9.42
N THR A 322 -40.60 3.16 -8.62
CA THR A 322 -41.16 4.33 -7.95
C THR A 322 -41.75 5.34 -8.93
N VAL A 323 -41.10 5.63 -10.06
CA VAL A 323 -41.62 6.50 -11.11
C VAL A 323 -42.91 5.92 -11.71
N PHE A 324 -43.00 4.62 -11.99
CA PHE A 324 -44.22 4.02 -12.53
C PHE A 324 -45.41 4.07 -11.52
N GLU A 325 -45.16 3.79 -10.26
CA GLU A 325 -46.22 3.88 -9.22
C GLU A 325 -46.72 5.30 -9.01
N ARG A 326 -45.83 6.29 -9.13
CA ARG A 326 -46.16 7.72 -9.00
C ARG A 326 -46.58 8.37 -10.33
N LYS A 327 -46.89 7.56 -11.36
CA LYS A 327 -47.27 8.03 -12.69
C LYS A 327 -48.36 9.07 -12.68
N ARG A 328 -49.44 8.86 -11.89
CA ARG A 328 -50.59 9.77 -11.75
C ARG A 328 -50.18 11.08 -11.04
N GLU A 329 -49.35 11.05 -10.01
CA GLU A 329 -48.82 12.24 -9.32
C GLU A 329 -47.98 13.07 -10.29
N ILE A 330 -47.07 12.43 -11.08
CA ILE A 330 -46.26 13.08 -12.12
C ILE A 330 -47.18 13.72 -13.20
N GLY A 331 -48.19 12.99 -13.62
CA GLY A 331 -49.20 13.50 -14.57
C GLY A 331 -49.94 14.77 -14.06
N MET A 332 -50.36 14.77 -12.78
CA MET A 332 -50.97 15.92 -12.14
C MET A 332 -49.99 17.10 -12.03
N MET A 333 -48.74 16.88 -11.60
CA MET A 333 -47.72 17.94 -11.56
C MET A 333 -47.51 18.57 -12.95
N ARG A 334 -47.46 17.76 -14.01
CA ARG A 334 -47.34 18.21 -15.39
C ARG A 334 -48.56 19.00 -15.83
N ALA A 335 -49.79 18.56 -15.49
CA ALA A 335 -51.05 19.23 -15.81
C ALA A 335 -51.19 20.58 -15.09
N THR A 336 -50.61 20.74 -13.90
CA THR A 336 -50.56 21.99 -13.13
C THR A 336 -49.43 22.93 -13.58
N GLY A 337 -48.66 22.58 -14.61
CA GLY A 337 -47.69 23.47 -15.24
C GLY A 337 -46.23 23.25 -14.87
N TRP A 338 -45.88 22.18 -14.16
CA TRP A 338 -44.49 21.85 -13.87
C TRP A 338 -43.70 21.56 -15.16
N LEU A 339 -42.50 22.12 -15.23
CA LEU A 339 -41.58 21.92 -16.35
C LEU A 339 -40.95 20.53 -16.27
N ARG A 340 -40.53 19.99 -17.42
CA ARG A 340 -39.80 18.71 -17.47
C ARG A 340 -38.53 18.72 -16.63
N ASN A 341 -37.82 19.86 -16.66
CA ASN A 341 -36.60 20.02 -15.89
C ASN A 341 -36.84 19.99 -14.38
N GLU A 342 -37.97 20.57 -13.90
CA GLU A 342 -38.32 20.55 -12.48
C GLU A 342 -38.64 19.14 -11.96
N ILE A 343 -39.28 18.32 -12.80
CA ILE A 343 -39.46 16.89 -12.48
C ILE A 343 -38.15 16.15 -12.47
N THR A 344 -37.27 16.40 -13.44
CA THR A 344 -35.91 15.79 -13.44
C THR A 344 -35.14 16.20 -12.20
N GLU A 345 -35.15 17.48 -11.85
CA GLU A 345 -34.50 18.01 -10.65
C GLU A 345 -35.07 17.37 -9.38
N LEU A 346 -36.38 17.18 -9.27
CA LEU A 346 -37.02 16.54 -8.11
C LEU A 346 -36.47 15.09 -7.91
N PHE A 347 -36.47 14.27 -8.95
CA PHE A 347 -35.96 12.88 -8.85
C PHE A 347 -34.46 12.83 -8.64
N LEU A 348 -33.68 13.78 -9.19
CA LEU A 348 -32.26 13.89 -8.89
C LEU A 348 -32.01 14.30 -7.43
N PHE A 349 -32.85 15.18 -6.85
CA PHE A 349 -32.75 15.48 -5.42
C PHE A 349 -33.17 14.28 -4.54
N GLU A 350 -34.13 13.44 -4.96
CA GLU A 350 -34.42 12.19 -4.28
C GLU A 350 -33.19 11.26 -4.30
N ALA A 351 -32.53 11.12 -5.45
CA ALA A 351 -31.29 10.36 -5.59
C ALA A 351 -30.15 10.95 -4.73
N LEU A 352 -30.02 12.27 -4.69
CA LEU A 352 -29.06 12.98 -3.86
C LEU A 352 -29.26 12.68 -2.37
N VAL A 353 -30.48 12.77 -1.86
CA VAL A 353 -30.79 12.49 -0.45
C VAL A 353 -30.41 11.03 -0.11
N ILE A 354 -30.78 10.08 -0.95
CA ILE A 354 -30.45 8.66 -0.78
C ILE A 354 -28.92 8.47 -0.80
N GLY A 355 -28.24 9.12 -1.77
CA GLY A 355 -26.78 9.05 -1.91
C GLY A 355 -26.05 9.60 -0.70
N VAL A 356 -26.44 10.77 -0.21
CA VAL A 356 -25.82 11.40 0.96
C VAL A 356 -26.02 10.54 2.22
N VAL A 357 -27.27 10.11 2.48
CA VAL A 357 -27.55 9.28 3.66
C VAL A 357 -26.84 7.93 3.58
N GLY A 358 -26.87 7.28 2.41
CA GLY A 358 -26.21 6.00 2.19
C GLY A 358 -24.70 6.10 2.32
N SER A 359 -24.08 7.14 1.73
CA SER A 359 -22.63 7.34 1.81
C SER A 359 -22.16 7.65 3.23
N LEU A 360 -22.90 8.50 3.97
CA LEU A 360 -22.59 8.78 5.37
C LEU A 360 -22.71 7.51 6.24
N ALA A 361 -23.79 6.75 6.06
CA ALA A 361 -23.95 5.47 6.76
C ALA A 361 -22.82 4.49 6.42
N GLY A 362 -22.44 4.40 5.15
CA GLY A 362 -21.33 3.58 4.69
C GLY A 362 -19.99 4.00 5.28
N CYS A 363 -19.68 5.30 5.29
CA CYS A 363 -18.48 5.84 5.94
C CYS A 363 -18.46 5.54 7.45
N CYS A 364 -19.59 5.63 8.14
CA CYS A 364 -19.66 5.26 9.56
C CYS A 364 -19.37 3.76 9.77
N VAL A 365 -20.02 2.87 9.01
CA VAL A 365 -19.85 1.43 9.16
C VAL A 365 -18.43 1.00 8.75
N GLY A 366 -17.95 1.46 7.59
CA GLY A 366 -16.61 1.16 7.10
C GLY A 366 -15.52 1.74 8.02
N GLY A 367 -15.70 2.98 8.48
CA GLY A 367 -14.79 3.63 9.42
C GLY A 367 -14.71 2.91 10.77
N ILE A 368 -15.85 2.48 11.34
CA ILE A 368 -15.87 1.70 12.58
C ILE A 368 -15.16 0.37 12.40
N ALA A 369 -15.40 -0.34 11.30
CA ALA A 369 -14.72 -1.60 10.99
C ALA A 369 -13.22 -1.41 10.83
N SER A 370 -12.79 -0.34 10.14
CA SER A 370 -11.37 0.00 9.96
C SER A 370 -10.70 0.34 11.28
N LEU A 371 -11.31 1.19 12.10
CA LEU A 371 -10.78 1.55 13.43
C LEU A 371 -10.71 0.34 14.35
N TRP A 372 -11.71 -0.55 14.29
CA TRP A 372 -11.67 -1.77 15.09
C TRP A 372 -10.46 -2.64 14.73
N LEU A 373 -10.16 -2.81 13.44
CA LEU A 373 -9.01 -3.59 12.98
C LEU A 373 -7.67 -2.86 13.21
N GLU A 374 -7.67 -1.53 13.23
CA GLU A 374 -6.48 -0.73 13.58
C GLU A 374 -6.09 -0.90 15.06
N PHE A 375 -7.08 -0.86 15.99
CA PHE A 375 -6.82 -1.06 17.43
C PHE A 375 -6.68 -2.51 17.84
N SER A 376 -7.15 -3.46 17.02
CA SER A 376 -7.10 -4.90 17.31
C SER A 376 -6.61 -5.64 16.06
N PRO A 377 -5.32 -5.48 15.67
CA PRO A 377 -4.77 -6.16 14.52
C PRO A 377 -4.92 -7.68 14.61
N LEU A 378 -5.26 -8.33 13.51
CA LEU A 378 -5.34 -9.78 13.44
C LEU A 378 -3.96 -10.33 13.10
N GLU A 379 -3.32 -10.99 14.07
CA GLU A 379 -2.01 -11.61 13.89
C GLU A 379 -2.15 -13.05 13.37
N PHE A 380 -1.57 -13.30 12.21
CA PHE A 380 -1.53 -14.61 11.57
C PHE A 380 -0.16 -15.29 11.74
N SER A 381 0.47 -15.15 12.90
CA SER A 381 1.84 -15.61 13.12
C SER A 381 1.99 -17.11 13.38
N ALA A 382 1.11 -17.71 14.19
CA ALA A 382 1.32 -19.08 14.68
C ALA A 382 0.74 -20.17 13.75
N ALA A 383 -0.40 -19.93 13.12
CA ALA A 383 -1.07 -20.94 12.30
C ALA A 383 -0.41 -21.13 10.92
N LEU A 384 0.23 -20.08 10.39
CA LEU A 384 0.82 -20.07 9.05
C LEU A 384 2.34 -20.29 9.03
N ALA A 385 3.01 -20.18 10.17
CA ALA A 385 4.47 -20.42 10.29
C ALA A 385 4.90 -21.83 9.84
N SER A 386 4.01 -22.82 9.96
CA SER A 386 4.23 -24.18 9.46
C SER A 386 4.22 -24.31 7.94
N PHE A 387 3.66 -23.32 7.24
CA PHE A 387 3.57 -23.29 5.78
C PHE A 387 4.60 -22.35 5.12
N ASP A 388 5.58 -21.86 5.88
CA ASP A 388 6.58 -20.86 5.42
C ASP A 388 5.94 -19.54 4.93
N ILE A 389 4.72 -19.24 5.36
CA ILE A 389 4.03 -17.99 5.06
C ILE A 389 4.53 -16.94 6.06
N PRO A 390 4.86 -15.72 5.60
CA PRO A 390 5.28 -14.63 6.49
C PRO A 390 4.28 -14.41 7.62
N SER A 391 4.77 -14.17 8.81
CA SER A 391 3.93 -13.62 9.88
C SER A 391 3.61 -12.18 9.54
N PHE A 392 2.36 -11.88 9.22
CA PHE A 392 1.89 -10.52 8.99
C PHE A 392 0.66 -10.24 9.86
N SER A 393 0.51 -9.01 10.24
CA SER A 393 -0.69 -8.52 10.91
C SER A 393 -1.60 -7.85 9.90
N LEU A 394 -2.86 -8.29 9.86
CA LEU A 394 -3.89 -7.57 9.14
C LEU A 394 -4.31 -6.38 9.99
N THR A 395 -4.08 -5.20 9.49
CA THR A 395 -4.42 -3.94 10.15
C THR A 395 -4.95 -2.93 9.15
N CYS A 396 -5.63 -1.91 9.65
CA CYS A 396 -6.06 -0.77 8.86
C CYS A 396 -5.31 0.49 9.31
N ASP A 397 -5.17 1.45 8.39
CA ASP A 397 -4.73 2.83 8.67
C ASP A 397 -5.77 3.76 8.04
N LEU A 398 -6.72 4.23 8.88
CA LEU A 398 -7.83 5.04 8.42
C LEU A 398 -7.44 6.51 8.33
N GLN A 399 -7.38 7.05 7.11
CA GLN A 399 -7.10 8.46 6.89
C GLN A 399 -8.36 9.24 6.47
N PRO A 400 -8.46 10.54 6.82
CA PRO A 400 -9.58 11.38 6.41
C PRO A 400 -9.81 11.42 4.90
N VAL A 401 -8.77 11.25 4.12
CA VAL A 401 -8.81 11.21 2.65
C VAL A 401 -9.61 10.02 2.12
N ASP A 402 -9.54 8.86 2.80
CA ASP A 402 -10.28 7.65 2.42
C ASP A 402 -11.79 7.86 2.57
N ILE A 403 -12.18 8.53 3.64
CA ILE A 403 -13.58 8.90 3.91
C ILE A 403 -14.07 9.87 2.83
N LEU A 404 -13.27 10.90 2.49
CA LEU A 404 -13.66 11.90 1.48
C LEU A 404 -13.80 11.29 0.08
N ILE A 405 -12.85 10.44 -0.33
CA ILE A 405 -12.90 9.75 -1.63
C ILE A 405 -14.12 8.83 -1.69
N SER A 406 -14.35 8.03 -0.66
CA SER A 406 -15.46 7.07 -0.62
C SER A 406 -16.81 7.77 -0.61
N LEU A 407 -16.95 8.86 0.13
CA LEU A 407 -18.14 9.70 0.16
C LEU A 407 -18.42 10.32 -1.23
N ALA A 408 -17.39 10.84 -1.89
CA ALA A 408 -17.53 11.40 -3.24
C ALA A 408 -17.96 10.34 -4.26
N ILE A 409 -17.36 9.13 -4.22
CA ILE A 409 -17.72 8.03 -5.11
C ILE A 409 -19.17 7.57 -4.87
N GLY A 410 -19.58 7.40 -3.62
CA GLY A 410 -20.96 7.02 -3.29
C GLY A 410 -21.99 8.06 -3.74
N PHE A 411 -21.69 9.34 -3.54
CA PHE A 411 -22.49 10.45 -4.06
C PHE A 411 -22.62 10.42 -5.58
N VAL A 412 -21.52 10.32 -6.31
CA VAL A 412 -21.51 10.27 -7.76
C VAL A 412 -22.29 9.05 -8.28
N THR A 413 -22.12 7.90 -7.65
CA THR A 413 -22.86 6.67 -8.00
C THR A 413 -24.38 6.87 -7.85
N ALA A 414 -24.84 7.46 -6.77
CA ALA A 414 -26.25 7.75 -6.55
C ALA A 414 -26.81 8.71 -7.59
N MET A 415 -26.08 9.78 -7.90
CA MET A 415 -26.48 10.72 -8.94
C MET A 415 -26.61 10.07 -10.32
N LEU A 416 -25.60 9.26 -10.73
CA LEU A 416 -25.64 8.52 -11.99
C LEU A 416 -26.82 7.55 -12.05
N ALA A 417 -27.10 6.83 -10.96
CA ALA A 417 -28.24 5.90 -10.88
C ALA A 417 -29.59 6.62 -11.04
N GLY A 418 -29.69 7.85 -10.55
CA GLY A 418 -30.90 8.67 -10.60
C GLY A 418 -31.21 9.28 -11.98
N ILE A 419 -30.20 9.43 -12.87
CA ILE A 419 -30.39 10.12 -14.17
C ILE A 419 -31.42 9.42 -15.04
N SER A 420 -31.29 8.12 -15.25
CA SER A 420 -32.18 7.35 -16.15
C SER A 420 -33.66 7.38 -15.68
N PRO A 421 -33.97 7.09 -14.40
CA PRO A 421 -35.33 7.21 -13.88
C PRO A 421 -35.90 8.65 -13.95
N ALA A 422 -35.08 9.66 -13.61
CA ALA A 422 -35.49 11.06 -13.65
C ALA A 422 -35.89 11.51 -15.07
N LEU A 423 -35.09 11.12 -16.07
CA LEU A 423 -35.42 11.41 -17.48
C LEU A 423 -36.67 10.65 -17.94
N THR A 424 -36.89 9.43 -17.47
CA THR A 424 -38.09 8.65 -17.78
C THR A 424 -39.34 9.35 -17.19
N ALA A 425 -39.28 9.80 -15.95
CA ALA A 425 -40.36 10.57 -15.33
C ALA A 425 -40.70 11.87 -16.08
N ALA A 426 -39.69 12.65 -16.46
CA ALA A 426 -39.83 13.91 -17.15
C ALA A 426 -40.43 13.79 -18.58
N ARG A 427 -40.18 12.64 -19.26
CA ARG A 427 -40.66 12.40 -20.63
C ARG A 427 -42.05 11.73 -20.67
N MET A 428 -42.66 11.43 -19.56
CA MET A 428 -43.95 10.73 -19.49
C MET A 428 -45.07 11.53 -20.11
N PRO A 429 -45.90 10.98 -21.03
CA PRO A 429 -47.01 11.69 -21.65
C PRO A 429 -48.13 11.94 -20.63
N ILE A 430 -48.67 13.16 -20.57
CA ILE A 430 -49.70 13.58 -19.59
C ILE A 430 -50.98 12.72 -19.75
N LEU A 431 -51.42 12.51 -21.00
CA LEU A 431 -52.65 11.76 -21.29
C LEU A 431 -52.58 10.33 -20.79
N SER A 432 -51.46 9.62 -21.07
CA SER A 432 -51.26 8.26 -20.60
C SER A 432 -51.07 8.13 -19.09
N ALA A 433 -50.56 9.20 -18.44
CA ALA A 433 -50.42 9.27 -17.00
C ALA A 433 -51.75 9.40 -16.24
N LEU A 434 -52.77 10.01 -16.86
CA LEU A 434 -54.09 10.28 -16.26
C LEU A 434 -55.17 9.30 -16.70
N SER A 435 -55.00 8.54 -17.80
CA SER A 435 -56.02 7.68 -18.43
C SER A 435 -56.04 6.22 -17.97
N GLU A 436 -55.03 5.74 -17.25
CA GLU A 436 -55.04 4.38 -16.70
C GLU A 436 -55.78 4.33 -15.37
N ARG A 437 -56.85 3.52 -15.32
CA ARG A 437 -57.59 3.14 -14.12
C ARG A 437 -56.82 2.10 -13.29
#